data_f0d4685dc1a76afec887052968644199
#
_entry.id   f0d4685dc1a76afec887052968644199
#
_cell.length_a   1.000
_cell.length_b   1.000
_cell.length_c   1.000
_cell.angle_alpha   90.00
_cell.angle_beta   90.00
_cell.angle_gamma   90.00
#
_symmetry.space_group_name_H-M   'P 1'
#
loop_
_entity.id
_entity.type
_entity.pdbx_description
1 polymer ?
#
loop_
_entity_poly.entity_id
_entity_poly.type
_entity_poly.pdbx_seq_one_letter_code
_entity_poly.pdbx_strand_id
1 'polypeptide(L)'
;NFSAVDLEKVLAGKKASVRDGIGDKTETVNGSCSPKDFETMMQLTYLTFTAPRRDDDAFASYKNRNKAALQNMEMNPQVAFSDSVSAGIYMHHPRRARIKADMIAKMDYDKILSMYQDRYKDASDFTFIFVGNVNVEEMKPLIAEYLGSLPAINRKETFKDNKVDMRQGVYKNEFVRKQETAKASNFVLLNGDCKYDLKNNILLDMTSQILD
;
A
#
# COMPACT_ATOMS: atom_id res chain seq x y z
N ASN A 1 23.30 -4.42 -10.39
CA ASN A 1 22.07 -4.89 -9.76
C ASN A 1 22.42 -5.87 -8.64
N PHE A 2 22.05 -5.55 -7.41
CA PHE A 2 22.29 -6.41 -6.24
C PHE A 2 21.16 -7.43 -6.09
N SER A 3 21.48 -8.67 -5.73
CA SER A 3 20.46 -9.59 -5.21
C SER A 3 20.01 -9.11 -3.81
N ALA A 4 18.89 -9.62 -3.31
CA ALA A 4 18.46 -9.30 -1.93
C ALA A 4 19.56 -9.67 -0.91
N VAL A 5 20.21 -10.82 -1.10
CA VAL A 5 21.32 -11.30 -0.26
C VAL A 5 22.55 -10.40 -0.38
N ASP A 6 22.90 -9.95 -1.59
CA ASP A 6 24.04 -9.05 -1.79
C ASP A 6 23.76 -7.68 -1.16
N LEU A 7 22.53 -7.20 -1.27
CA LEU A 7 22.13 -5.94 -0.65
C LEU A 7 22.22 -6.02 0.88
N GLU A 8 21.78 -7.12 1.50
CA GLU A 8 21.95 -7.34 2.94
C GLU A 8 23.43 -7.32 3.35
N LYS A 9 24.31 -7.95 2.56
CA LYS A 9 25.76 -7.93 2.83
C LYS A 9 26.33 -6.52 2.71
N VAL A 10 25.97 -5.76 1.69
CA VAL A 10 26.43 -4.37 1.49
C VAL A 10 25.92 -3.44 2.59
N LEU A 11 24.74 -3.70 3.11
CA LEU A 11 24.13 -2.91 4.19
C LEU A 11 24.54 -3.41 5.60
N ALA A 12 25.32 -4.47 5.70
CA ALA A 12 25.78 -4.98 7.00
C ALA A 12 26.51 -3.88 7.79
N GLY A 13 26.05 -3.62 9.02
CA GLY A 13 26.60 -2.57 9.89
C GLY A 13 26.13 -1.15 9.58
N LYS A 14 25.33 -0.94 8.53
CA LYS A 14 24.69 0.35 8.23
C LYS A 14 23.26 0.39 8.80
N LYS A 15 22.86 1.57 9.24
CA LYS A 15 21.48 1.84 9.70
C LYS A 15 20.79 2.72 8.64
N ALA A 16 20.46 2.11 7.51
CA ALA A 16 19.73 2.73 6.44
C ALA A 16 18.72 1.75 5.85
N SER A 17 17.50 2.23 5.58
CA SER A 17 16.47 1.45 4.92
C SER A 17 15.62 2.36 4.05
N VAL A 18 15.15 1.84 2.93
CA VAL A 18 14.19 2.50 2.04
C VAL A 18 13.12 1.48 1.65
N ARG A 19 11.87 1.91 1.66
CA ARG A 19 10.73 1.13 1.22
C ARG A 19 9.83 1.98 0.35
N ASP A 20 9.49 1.47 -0.80
CA ASP A 20 8.51 2.04 -1.72
C ASP A 20 7.12 1.46 -1.49
N GLY A 21 6.12 2.13 -2.00
CA GLY A 21 4.74 1.67 -1.94
C GLY A 21 3.85 2.39 -2.94
N ILE A 22 2.95 1.64 -3.54
CA ILE A 22 1.91 2.16 -4.42
C ILE A 22 0.56 1.95 -3.73
N GLY A 23 -0.04 3.04 -3.30
CA GLY A 23 -1.35 3.06 -2.64
C GLY A 23 -2.50 3.32 -3.62
N ASP A 24 -3.70 3.52 -3.06
CA ASP A 24 -4.91 3.81 -3.85
C ASP A 24 -4.83 5.17 -4.57
N LYS A 25 -4.11 6.13 -4.00
CA LYS A 25 -4.09 7.54 -4.45
C LYS A 25 -2.69 8.14 -4.52
N THR A 26 -1.68 7.49 -3.97
CA THR A 26 -0.33 8.05 -3.84
C THR A 26 0.72 6.98 -4.00
N GLU A 27 1.83 7.35 -4.57
CA GLU A 27 3.10 6.63 -4.51
C GLU A 27 3.95 7.22 -3.39
N THR A 28 4.64 6.34 -2.66
CA THR A 28 5.47 6.75 -1.51
C THR A 28 6.82 6.07 -1.54
N VAL A 29 7.84 6.78 -1.09
CA VAL A 29 9.15 6.21 -0.75
C VAL A 29 9.48 6.66 0.65
N ASN A 30 9.57 5.72 1.58
CA ASN A 30 9.85 5.97 2.99
C ASN A 30 11.27 5.50 3.32
N GLY A 31 12.10 6.42 3.78
CA GLY A 31 13.47 6.15 4.19
C GLY A 31 13.69 6.41 5.67
N SER A 32 14.60 5.64 6.27
CA SER A 32 15.10 5.87 7.62
C SER A 32 16.59 5.55 7.69
N CYS A 33 17.37 6.40 8.36
CA CYS A 33 18.79 6.18 8.52
C CYS A 33 19.32 6.83 9.81
N SER A 34 20.54 6.41 10.20
CA SER A 34 21.35 7.23 11.11
C SER A 34 21.97 8.41 10.33
N PRO A 35 22.35 9.51 10.99
CA PRO A 35 22.97 10.66 10.29
C PRO A 35 24.19 10.27 9.44
N LYS A 36 25.04 9.38 9.93
CA LYS A 36 26.25 8.90 9.23
C LYS A 36 25.92 8.01 7.99
N ASP A 37 24.73 7.45 7.93
CA ASP A 37 24.31 6.54 6.85
C ASP A 37 23.32 7.23 5.88
N PHE A 38 23.22 8.57 5.97
CA PHE A 38 22.29 9.35 5.14
C PHE A 38 22.56 9.16 3.64
N GLU A 39 23.81 9.20 3.22
CA GLU A 39 24.18 8.96 1.83
C GLU A 39 23.74 7.56 1.36
N THR A 40 23.90 6.53 2.20
CA THR A 40 23.42 5.18 1.87
C THR A 40 21.91 5.15 1.65
N MET A 41 21.14 5.90 2.45
CA MET A 41 19.70 6.04 2.25
C MET A 41 19.39 6.76 0.93
N MET A 42 20.16 7.79 0.55
CA MET A 42 19.99 8.48 -0.74
C MET A 42 20.29 7.55 -1.92
N GLN A 43 21.35 6.74 -1.84
CA GLN A 43 21.69 5.73 -2.83
C GLN A 43 20.55 4.71 -3.02
N LEU A 44 19.98 4.20 -1.92
CA LEU A 44 18.83 3.28 -1.97
C LEU A 44 17.60 3.96 -2.58
N THR A 45 17.33 5.20 -2.22
CA THR A 45 16.24 5.99 -2.79
C THR A 45 16.42 6.15 -4.29
N TYR A 46 17.61 6.52 -4.74
CA TYR A 46 17.94 6.65 -6.16
C TYR A 46 17.70 5.35 -6.93
N LEU A 47 18.14 4.20 -6.37
CA LEU A 47 17.95 2.89 -6.98
C LEU A 47 16.46 2.50 -7.06
N THR A 48 15.64 2.91 -6.10
CA THR A 48 14.18 2.69 -6.12
C THR A 48 13.52 3.30 -7.35
N PHE A 49 13.94 4.52 -7.73
CA PHE A 49 13.42 5.19 -8.92
C PHE A 49 14.01 4.67 -10.23
N THR A 50 15.31 4.34 -10.24
CA THR A 50 16.06 4.18 -11.50
C THR A 50 16.36 2.75 -11.88
N ALA A 51 16.40 1.82 -10.91
CA ALA A 51 16.91 0.47 -11.15
C ALA A 51 16.09 -0.63 -10.45
N PRO A 52 14.76 -0.71 -10.66
CA PRO A 52 13.97 -1.82 -10.14
C PRO A 52 14.50 -3.12 -10.73
N ARG A 53 14.81 -4.08 -9.85
CA ARG A 53 15.39 -5.36 -10.26
C ARG A 53 14.31 -6.39 -10.53
N ARG A 54 14.40 -7.07 -11.67
CA ARG A 54 13.64 -8.29 -11.92
C ARG A 54 14.27 -9.48 -11.19
N ASP A 55 13.45 -10.28 -10.53
CA ASP A 55 13.86 -11.51 -9.84
C ASP A 55 12.75 -12.56 -9.97
N ASP A 56 12.86 -13.41 -10.98
CA ASP A 56 11.83 -14.40 -11.30
C ASP A 56 11.70 -15.47 -10.21
N ASP A 57 12.79 -15.87 -9.56
CA ASP A 57 12.79 -16.86 -8.48
C ASP A 57 12.13 -16.29 -7.21
N ALA A 58 12.44 -15.06 -6.85
CA ALA A 58 11.80 -14.36 -5.75
C ALA A 58 10.29 -14.18 -6.01
N PHE A 59 9.90 -13.85 -7.25
CA PHE A 59 8.50 -13.72 -7.63
C PHE A 59 7.76 -15.06 -7.58
N ALA A 60 8.35 -16.14 -8.06
CA ALA A 60 7.77 -17.47 -7.98
C ALA A 60 7.58 -17.91 -6.52
N SER A 61 8.59 -17.68 -5.67
CA SER A 61 8.52 -17.94 -4.24
C SER A 61 7.41 -17.11 -3.54
N TYR A 62 7.32 -15.82 -3.88
CA TYR A 62 6.25 -14.94 -3.42
C TYR A 62 4.86 -15.49 -3.78
N LYS A 63 4.64 -15.87 -5.05
CA LYS A 63 3.36 -16.43 -5.51
C LYS A 63 2.98 -17.68 -4.73
N ASN A 64 3.93 -18.61 -4.56
CA ASN A 64 3.66 -19.89 -3.87
C ASN A 64 3.30 -19.67 -2.40
N ARG A 65 4.07 -18.87 -1.68
CA ARG A 65 3.80 -18.58 -0.25
C ARG A 65 2.46 -17.87 -0.06
N ASN A 66 2.20 -16.82 -0.86
CA ASN A 66 0.97 -16.04 -0.72
C ASN A 66 -0.26 -16.84 -1.16
N LYS A 67 -0.17 -17.66 -2.21
CA LYS A 67 -1.27 -18.55 -2.63
C LYS A 67 -1.67 -19.47 -1.48
N ALA A 68 -0.71 -20.14 -0.85
CA ALA A 68 -0.99 -21.05 0.27
C ALA A 68 -1.58 -20.31 1.49
N ALA A 69 -1.02 -19.15 1.85
CA ALA A 69 -1.52 -18.33 2.94
C ALA A 69 -2.97 -17.86 2.69
N LEU A 70 -3.28 -17.43 1.47
CA LEU A 70 -4.63 -16.99 1.09
C LEU A 70 -5.62 -18.15 1.05
N GLN A 71 -5.23 -19.33 0.58
CA GLN A 71 -6.07 -20.51 0.63
C GLN A 71 -6.45 -20.88 2.08
N ASN A 72 -5.49 -20.84 3.00
CA ASN A 72 -5.76 -21.07 4.41
C ASN A 72 -6.68 -20.00 5.01
N MET A 73 -6.45 -18.73 4.64
CA MET A 73 -7.30 -17.61 5.08
C MET A 73 -8.74 -17.76 4.58
N GLU A 74 -8.95 -18.23 3.35
CA GLU A 74 -10.28 -18.42 2.74
C GLU A 74 -11.12 -19.50 3.44
N MET A 75 -10.49 -20.41 4.18
CA MET A 75 -11.18 -21.39 5.02
C MET A 75 -11.78 -20.79 6.29
N ASN A 76 -11.29 -19.62 6.73
CA ASN A 76 -11.78 -18.97 7.94
C ASN A 76 -13.16 -18.34 7.71
N PRO A 77 -14.20 -18.73 8.49
CA PRO A 77 -15.54 -18.18 8.38
C PRO A 77 -15.62 -16.66 8.59
N GLN A 78 -14.75 -16.11 9.46
CA GLN A 78 -14.71 -14.66 9.71
C GLN A 78 -14.21 -13.87 8.48
N VAL A 79 -13.32 -14.45 7.70
CA VAL A 79 -12.87 -13.85 6.43
C VAL A 79 -14.02 -13.82 5.41
N ALA A 80 -14.81 -14.90 5.33
CA ALA A 80 -15.98 -14.92 4.47
C ALA A 80 -17.04 -13.87 4.90
N PHE A 81 -17.20 -13.67 6.22
CA PHE A 81 -18.07 -12.61 6.75
C PHE A 81 -17.56 -11.24 6.34
N SER A 82 -16.28 -10.94 6.55
CA SER A 82 -15.67 -9.65 6.17
C SER A 82 -15.74 -9.40 4.65
N ASP A 83 -15.50 -10.42 3.83
CA ASP A 83 -15.66 -10.33 2.37
C ASP A 83 -17.10 -9.98 1.99
N SER A 84 -18.09 -10.61 2.64
CA SER A 84 -19.52 -10.34 2.41
C SER A 84 -19.91 -8.92 2.83
N VAL A 85 -19.42 -8.45 3.98
CA VAL A 85 -19.62 -7.07 4.44
C VAL A 85 -19.05 -6.08 3.42
N SER A 86 -17.78 -6.25 3.03
CA SER A 86 -17.14 -5.38 2.04
C SER A 86 -17.89 -5.38 0.70
N ALA A 87 -18.29 -6.55 0.22
CA ALA A 87 -19.07 -6.69 -1.02
C ALA A 87 -20.43 -5.98 -0.93
N GLY A 88 -21.11 -6.06 0.22
CA GLY A 88 -22.35 -5.36 0.48
C GLY A 88 -22.20 -3.84 0.49
N ILE A 89 -21.20 -3.34 1.21
CA ILE A 89 -20.92 -1.90 1.33
C ILE A 89 -20.55 -1.28 -0.04
N TYR A 90 -19.63 -1.91 -0.77
CA TYR A 90 -19.07 -1.36 -2.00
C TYR A 90 -19.62 -1.98 -3.28
N MET A 91 -20.79 -2.63 -3.22
CA MET A 91 -21.49 -3.16 -4.40
C MET A 91 -20.60 -4.06 -5.28
N HIS A 92 -19.77 -4.90 -4.64
CA HIS A 92 -18.79 -5.77 -5.31
C HIS A 92 -17.71 -5.01 -6.13
N HIS A 93 -17.41 -3.76 -5.76
CA HIS A 93 -16.43 -2.96 -6.47
C HIS A 93 -15.04 -3.63 -6.43
N PRO A 94 -14.36 -3.84 -7.57
CA PRO A 94 -13.12 -4.65 -7.63
C PRO A 94 -11.98 -4.07 -6.81
N ARG A 95 -11.90 -2.74 -6.62
CA ARG A 95 -10.89 -2.08 -5.79
C ARG A 95 -11.08 -2.29 -4.28
N ARG A 96 -12.23 -2.83 -3.85
CA ARG A 96 -12.56 -3.17 -2.47
C ARG A 96 -12.66 -4.67 -2.22
N ALA A 97 -12.46 -5.46 -3.26
CA ALA A 97 -12.35 -6.90 -3.13
C ALA A 97 -11.01 -7.29 -2.51
N ARG A 98 -11.04 -8.22 -1.56
CA ARG A 98 -9.81 -8.82 -1.03
C ARG A 98 -9.10 -9.61 -2.13
N ILE A 99 -7.77 -9.61 -2.12
CA ILE A 99 -6.97 -10.48 -2.98
C ILE A 99 -7.23 -11.93 -2.59
N LYS A 100 -7.54 -12.78 -3.59
CA LYS A 100 -7.79 -14.22 -3.42
C LYS A 100 -6.67 -15.06 -4.03
N ALA A 101 -6.59 -16.31 -3.61
CA ALA A 101 -5.55 -17.24 -4.06
C ALA A 101 -5.51 -17.43 -5.59
N ASP A 102 -6.68 -17.43 -6.26
CA ASP A 102 -6.78 -17.52 -7.72
C ASP A 102 -6.24 -16.28 -8.44
N MET A 103 -6.35 -15.11 -7.81
CA MET A 103 -5.80 -13.85 -8.35
C MET A 103 -4.27 -13.85 -8.32
N ILE A 104 -3.65 -14.41 -7.26
CA ILE A 104 -2.19 -14.56 -7.18
C ILE A 104 -1.68 -15.44 -8.33
N ALA A 105 -2.39 -16.51 -8.68
CA ALA A 105 -1.99 -17.38 -9.79
C ALA A 105 -1.94 -16.65 -11.14
N LYS A 106 -2.83 -15.67 -11.34
CA LYS A 106 -2.98 -14.86 -12.57
C LYS A 106 -2.05 -13.65 -12.63
N MET A 107 -1.22 -13.41 -11.59
CA MET A 107 -0.29 -12.28 -11.60
C MET A 107 0.72 -12.39 -12.75
N ASP A 108 0.85 -11.31 -13.49
CA ASP A 108 1.80 -11.12 -14.60
C ASP A 108 2.94 -10.22 -14.12
N TYR A 109 4.16 -10.77 -14.09
CA TYR A 109 5.33 -10.06 -13.57
C TYR A 109 5.76 -8.90 -14.47
N ASP A 110 5.69 -9.07 -15.78
CA ASP A 110 6.06 -8.02 -16.74
C ASP A 110 5.13 -6.81 -16.61
N LYS A 111 3.84 -7.09 -16.43
CA LYS A 111 2.84 -6.04 -16.21
C LYS A 111 3.08 -5.31 -14.88
N ILE A 112 3.43 -6.04 -13.81
CA ILE A 112 3.73 -5.45 -12.49
C ILE A 112 4.95 -4.54 -12.60
N LEU A 113 6.04 -5.00 -13.23
CA LEU A 113 7.24 -4.19 -13.42
C LEU A 113 6.98 -2.95 -14.28
N SER A 114 6.22 -3.11 -15.36
CA SER A 114 5.83 -1.99 -16.22
C SER A 114 5.01 -0.93 -15.46
N MET A 115 4.07 -1.37 -14.63
CA MET A 115 3.30 -0.46 -13.78
C MET A 115 4.18 0.25 -12.75
N TYR A 116 5.09 -0.48 -12.11
CA TYR A 116 6.06 0.11 -11.18
C TYR A 116 6.90 1.18 -11.84
N GLN A 117 7.51 0.85 -12.98
CA GLN A 117 8.33 1.80 -13.75
C GLN A 117 7.52 3.02 -14.19
N ASP A 118 6.26 2.86 -14.59
CA ASP A 118 5.40 3.97 -14.94
C ASP A 118 5.14 4.92 -13.77
N ARG A 119 4.98 4.39 -12.54
CA ARG A 119 4.70 5.18 -11.34
C ARG A 119 5.92 5.96 -10.84
N TYR A 120 7.12 5.39 -10.96
CA TYR A 120 8.37 5.99 -10.45
C TYR A 120 9.23 6.66 -11.51
N LYS A 121 8.80 6.75 -12.77
CA LYS A 121 9.61 7.36 -13.85
C LYS A 121 9.69 8.88 -13.81
N ASP A 122 8.89 9.54 -12.99
CA ASP A 122 8.85 11.01 -12.90
C ASP A 122 8.97 11.47 -11.45
N ALA A 123 10.17 11.90 -11.07
CA ALA A 123 10.42 12.39 -9.73
C ALA A 123 9.93 13.84 -9.51
N SER A 124 9.57 14.57 -10.57
CA SER A 124 9.04 15.93 -10.47
C SER A 124 7.66 16.00 -9.79
N ASP A 125 6.98 14.85 -9.71
CA ASP A 125 5.68 14.67 -9.07
C ASP A 125 5.79 14.40 -7.55
N PHE A 126 7.01 14.12 -7.06
CA PHE A 126 7.25 13.79 -5.66
C PHE A 126 7.65 15.02 -4.83
N THR A 127 7.15 15.03 -3.60
CA THR A 127 7.61 15.97 -2.56
C THR A 127 8.46 15.21 -1.55
N PHE A 128 9.73 15.61 -1.41
CA PHE A 128 10.67 14.99 -0.47
C PHE A 128 10.71 15.77 0.84
N ILE A 129 10.44 15.08 1.96
CA ILE A 129 10.38 15.66 3.31
C ILE A 129 11.40 14.94 4.19
N PHE A 130 12.32 15.68 4.80
CA PHE A 130 13.32 15.17 5.74
C PHE A 130 13.04 15.69 7.15
N VAL A 131 12.94 14.76 8.11
CA VAL A 131 12.66 15.08 9.51
C VAL A 131 13.66 14.36 10.41
N GLY A 132 14.29 15.10 11.32
CA GLY A 132 15.24 14.51 12.27
C GLY A 132 16.38 15.43 12.63
N ASN A 133 17.46 14.85 13.13
CA ASN A 133 18.72 15.56 13.38
C ASN A 133 19.49 15.71 12.07
N VAL A 134 19.20 16.78 11.34
CA VAL A 134 19.73 17.04 10.00
C VAL A 134 20.67 18.25 10.01
N ASN A 135 21.81 18.13 9.34
CA ASN A 135 22.67 19.25 8.98
C ASN A 135 22.40 19.58 7.50
N VAL A 136 21.73 20.71 7.27
CA VAL A 136 21.30 21.11 5.92
C VAL A 136 22.48 21.28 4.97
N GLU A 137 23.59 21.84 5.44
CA GLU A 137 24.75 22.09 4.59
C GLU A 137 25.45 20.79 4.15
N GLU A 138 25.47 19.79 5.00
CA GLU A 138 26.02 18.48 4.65
C GLU A 138 25.06 17.66 3.76
N MET A 139 23.75 17.80 3.96
CA MET A 139 22.75 17.07 3.18
C MET A 139 22.54 17.65 1.79
N LYS A 140 22.64 18.97 1.63
CA LYS A 140 22.33 19.67 0.39
C LYS A 140 23.09 19.13 -0.83
N PRO A 141 24.42 18.90 -0.80
CA PRO A 141 25.12 18.30 -1.95
C PRO A 141 24.64 16.88 -2.27
N LEU A 142 24.38 16.04 -1.26
CA LEU A 142 23.88 14.69 -1.47
C LEU A 142 22.45 14.69 -2.04
N ILE A 143 21.59 15.58 -1.58
CA ILE A 143 20.25 15.76 -2.15
C ILE A 143 20.35 16.20 -3.62
N ALA A 144 21.22 17.14 -3.94
CA ALA A 144 21.44 17.59 -5.31
C ALA A 144 21.97 16.46 -6.21
N GLU A 145 22.89 15.64 -5.70
CA GLU A 145 23.46 14.52 -6.43
C GLU A 145 22.43 13.40 -6.67
N TYR A 146 21.76 12.93 -5.64
CA TYR A 146 20.88 11.75 -5.75
C TYR A 146 19.45 12.11 -6.16
N LEU A 147 18.82 13.12 -5.56
CA LEU A 147 17.46 13.49 -5.91
C LEU A 147 17.39 14.45 -7.11
N GLY A 148 18.37 15.36 -7.21
CA GLY A 148 18.43 16.27 -8.34
C GLY A 148 18.77 15.61 -9.68
N SER A 149 19.32 14.39 -9.66
CA SER A 149 19.62 13.57 -10.86
C SER A 149 18.52 12.56 -11.21
N LEU A 150 17.44 12.48 -10.41
CA LEU A 150 16.31 11.60 -10.72
C LEU A 150 15.62 12.01 -12.03
N PRO A 151 15.07 11.04 -12.78
CA PRO A 151 14.28 11.33 -13.97
C PRO A 151 13.12 12.29 -13.65
N ALA A 152 12.99 13.36 -14.43
CA ALA A 152 11.92 14.34 -14.31
C ALA A 152 11.36 14.66 -15.71
N ILE A 153 10.15 14.18 -15.99
CA ILE A 153 9.47 14.40 -17.28
C ILE A 153 8.35 15.43 -17.17
N ASN A 154 8.11 15.98 -15.98
CA ASN A 154 7.07 16.95 -15.68
C ASN A 154 5.68 16.51 -16.13
N ARG A 155 5.35 15.24 -15.89
CA ARG A 155 4.04 14.66 -16.17
C ARG A 155 2.98 15.37 -15.31
N LYS A 156 1.91 15.81 -15.93
CA LYS A 156 0.75 16.34 -15.20
C LYS A 156 -0.26 15.24 -15.01
N GLU A 157 -0.41 14.80 -13.79
CA GLU A 157 -1.46 13.87 -13.42
C GLU A 157 -2.73 14.60 -13.00
N THR A 158 -3.87 14.00 -13.27
CA THR A 158 -5.17 14.51 -12.88
C THR A 158 -5.90 13.46 -12.05
N PHE A 159 -6.64 13.91 -11.05
CA PHE A 159 -7.49 13.03 -10.26
C PHE A 159 -8.53 12.33 -11.14
N LYS A 160 -8.61 11.00 -11.00
CA LYS A 160 -9.64 10.18 -11.61
C LYS A 160 -10.53 9.59 -10.52
N ASP A 161 -11.80 9.97 -10.52
CA ASP A 161 -12.79 9.33 -9.66
C ASP A 161 -13.08 7.91 -10.16
N ASN A 162 -12.69 6.91 -9.38
CA ASN A 162 -12.91 5.50 -9.69
C ASN A 162 -14.26 4.96 -9.22
N LYS A 163 -15.15 5.84 -8.72
CA LYS A 163 -16.52 5.51 -8.26
C LYS A 163 -16.52 4.41 -7.18
N VAL A 164 -15.61 4.53 -6.22
CA VAL A 164 -15.52 3.63 -5.06
C VAL A 164 -16.43 4.18 -3.96
N ASP A 165 -17.74 4.15 -4.22
CA ASP A 165 -18.72 4.73 -3.33
C ASP A 165 -19.35 3.66 -2.41
N MET A 166 -19.81 4.08 -1.24
CA MET A 166 -20.59 3.23 -0.37
C MET A 166 -22.03 3.15 -0.87
N ARG A 167 -22.64 1.98 -0.70
CA ARG A 167 -24.05 1.75 -1.00
C ARG A 167 -24.92 2.74 -0.23
N GLN A 168 -25.89 3.32 -0.92
CA GLN A 168 -26.92 4.15 -0.33
C GLN A 168 -28.20 3.36 -0.05
N GLY A 169 -28.99 3.82 0.91
CA GLY A 169 -30.27 3.21 1.27
C GLY A 169 -30.13 1.97 2.16
N VAL A 170 -31.26 1.31 2.42
CA VAL A 170 -31.31 0.13 3.28
C VAL A 170 -30.89 -1.11 2.50
N TYR A 171 -29.89 -1.82 3.02
CA TYR A 171 -29.43 -3.08 2.47
C TYR A 171 -29.30 -4.10 3.59
N LYS A 172 -29.83 -5.29 3.38
CA LYS A 172 -29.70 -6.44 4.28
C LYS A 172 -29.07 -7.59 3.50
N ASN A 173 -28.14 -8.27 4.13
CA ASN A 173 -27.51 -9.45 3.58
C ASN A 173 -27.36 -10.49 4.70
N GLU A 174 -27.79 -11.70 4.43
CA GLU A 174 -27.68 -12.83 5.34
C GLU A 174 -27.09 -14.02 4.59
N PHE A 175 -26.17 -14.73 5.20
CA PHE A 175 -25.69 -15.97 4.67
C PHE A 175 -25.34 -16.94 5.79
N VAL A 176 -25.43 -18.23 5.50
CA VAL A 176 -25.10 -19.30 6.43
C VAL A 176 -23.89 -20.06 5.93
N ARG A 177 -22.93 -20.28 6.80
CA ARG A 177 -21.77 -21.15 6.54
C ARG A 177 -21.69 -22.20 7.62
N LYS A 178 -21.64 -23.48 7.21
CA LYS A 178 -21.52 -24.60 8.15
C LYS A 178 -20.20 -24.53 8.90
N GLN A 179 -20.25 -24.65 10.23
CA GLN A 179 -19.12 -24.63 11.15
C GLN A 179 -19.32 -25.70 12.22
N GLU A 180 -18.24 -26.15 12.87
CA GLU A 180 -18.34 -27.11 14.00
C GLU A 180 -19.05 -26.50 15.20
N THR A 181 -18.75 -25.23 15.51
CA THR A 181 -19.40 -24.49 16.60
C THR A 181 -20.30 -23.41 16.00
N ALA A 182 -21.57 -23.40 16.38
CA ALA A 182 -22.51 -22.38 15.95
C ALA A 182 -22.09 -20.99 16.46
N LYS A 183 -21.86 -20.04 15.54
CA LYS A 183 -21.59 -18.63 15.83
C LYS A 183 -22.46 -17.76 14.93
N ALA A 184 -22.95 -16.67 15.49
CA ALA A 184 -23.56 -15.60 14.73
C ALA A 184 -22.62 -14.37 14.75
N SER A 185 -22.45 -13.72 13.61
CA SER A 185 -21.77 -12.43 13.50
C SER A 185 -22.73 -11.44 12.89
N ASN A 186 -22.83 -10.27 13.46
CA ASN A 186 -23.67 -9.18 12.95
C ASN A 186 -22.81 -7.95 12.71
N PHE A 187 -23.15 -7.21 11.67
CA PHE A 187 -22.51 -5.95 11.32
C PHE A 187 -23.58 -4.96 10.88
N VAL A 188 -23.58 -3.80 11.50
CA VAL A 188 -24.46 -2.69 11.16
C VAL A 188 -23.61 -1.50 10.72
N LEU A 189 -23.88 -0.96 9.54
CA LEU A 189 -23.24 0.24 9.05
C LEU A 189 -24.31 1.30 8.83
N LEU A 190 -24.11 2.45 9.43
CA LEU A 190 -24.85 3.67 9.18
C LEU A 190 -23.94 4.60 8.39
N ASN A 191 -24.36 5.06 7.22
CA ASN A 191 -23.62 6.00 6.41
C ASN A 191 -24.51 7.17 5.96
N GLY A 192 -23.89 8.28 5.63
CA GLY A 192 -24.57 9.47 5.13
C GLY A 192 -23.58 10.54 4.73
N ASP A 193 -24.07 11.52 4.00
CA ASP A 193 -23.27 12.67 3.60
C ASP A 193 -23.02 13.59 4.80
N CYS A 194 -21.78 13.92 5.04
CA CYS A 194 -21.36 14.79 6.12
C CYS A 194 -20.21 15.69 5.66
N LYS A 195 -20.28 16.96 6.02
CA LYS A 195 -19.18 17.87 5.80
C LYS A 195 -18.03 17.46 6.72
N TYR A 196 -16.82 17.30 6.14
CA TYR A 196 -15.63 17.02 6.90
C TYR A 196 -15.16 18.27 7.65
N ASP A 197 -15.39 18.31 8.95
CA ASP A 197 -14.87 19.30 9.89
C ASP A 197 -14.72 18.69 11.30
N LEU A 198 -13.96 19.38 12.17
CA LEU A 198 -13.65 18.87 13.51
C LEU A 198 -14.91 18.61 14.34
N LYS A 199 -15.91 19.49 14.26
CA LYS A 199 -17.16 19.37 15.03
C LYS A 199 -17.93 18.11 14.61
N ASN A 200 -18.10 17.90 13.31
CA ASN A 200 -18.81 16.74 12.80
C ASN A 200 -18.08 15.44 13.12
N ASN A 201 -16.75 15.42 13.03
CA ASN A 201 -15.97 14.25 13.41
C ASN A 201 -16.17 13.89 14.90
N ILE A 202 -16.09 14.87 15.79
CA ILE A 202 -16.34 14.64 17.23
C ILE A 202 -17.76 14.13 17.47
N LEU A 203 -18.75 14.73 16.82
CA LEU A 203 -20.17 14.31 16.96
C LEU A 203 -20.39 12.88 16.45
N LEU A 204 -19.75 12.49 15.34
CA LEU A 204 -19.83 11.12 14.82
C LEU A 204 -19.16 10.11 15.77
N ASP A 205 -17.99 10.46 16.30
CA ASP A 205 -17.32 9.61 17.29
C ASP A 205 -18.17 9.42 18.56
N MET A 206 -18.76 10.50 19.08
CA MET A 206 -19.66 10.42 20.24
C MET A 206 -20.92 9.59 19.92
N THR A 207 -21.48 9.76 18.71
CA THR A 207 -22.65 8.97 18.27
C THR A 207 -22.31 7.48 18.20
N SER A 208 -21.13 7.15 17.63
CA SER A 208 -20.67 5.76 17.58
C SER A 208 -20.56 5.14 18.96
N GLN A 209 -19.98 5.88 19.94
CA GLN A 209 -19.84 5.41 21.32
C GLN A 209 -21.18 5.22 22.06
N ILE A 210 -22.23 5.92 21.65
CA ILE A 210 -23.56 5.75 22.25
C ILE A 210 -24.28 4.53 21.66
N LEU A 211 -24.00 4.19 20.41
CA LEU A 211 -24.64 3.09 19.69
C LEU A 211 -23.96 1.72 19.91
N ASP A 212 -22.72 1.70 20.41
CA ASP A 212 -21.99 0.49 20.81
C ASP A 212 -22.49 -0.02 22.17
#